data_357180716f9b1fb6327e86d7b4bb951f
#
_entry.id   357180716f9b1fb6327e86d7b4bb951f
#
_cell.length_a   1.000
_cell.length_b   1.000
_cell.length_c   1.000
_cell.angle_alpha   90.00
_cell.angle_beta   90.00
_cell.angle_gamma   90.00
#
_symmetry.space_group_name_H-M   'P 1'
#
loop_
_entity.id
_entity.type
_entity.pdbx_description
1 polymer ?
#
loop_
_entity_poly.entity_id
_entity_poly.type
_entity_poly.pdbx_seq_one_letter_code
_entity_poly.pdbx_strand_id
1 'polypeptide(L)'
;MFRKDSVAVKEWLETSNKALLVTGARQIGKTWLIRDEIDKSGLKRFEINFIDQPDMVDYLNAEMSAEDFLVKLKMIMPEECKPHETVVFLDEIQKCPEIVTKIKFLVDEGSFKYAMSGSLLGLELKGIASAPVGYLSIKKMYPMDFEEFMIANGVSKTTLNMLKDCFDACKPVDDFIHEKLLAMFFVYLIVGGMPDAVKKYIETKDIREVDKIQKDIVDLYRVDFSQYEEEDKKLKLKSIYDIIPAELNKQNKKFVFTMLDKELKFDRYENSFLWLKDAGVVIPVYNAEAPLIPLKAGKSSNVFRLFSSDIGLLTSAYPAETKIELISKNGEVNNGAHFENAVAQQLLANDFDPYFCKRSKVGELDFLIELSGKVVPIEVKSGKGYKSHKALDNYMNIEDYHLEKAYVFSTFNVEKEGRIIYLPIYMSYLLKEPKIDQLIVDLDISGL
;
A
#
# COMPACT_ATOMS: atom_id res chain seq x y z
N MET A 1 -9.36 -15.09 -4.44
CA MET A 1 -9.55 -14.30 -3.19
C MET A 1 -9.98 -12.89 -3.58
N PHE A 2 -10.90 -12.27 -2.86
CA PHE A 2 -11.38 -10.92 -3.20
C PHE A 2 -10.25 -9.89 -3.07
N ARG A 3 -10.16 -8.98 -4.07
CA ARG A 3 -9.26 -7.82 -4.05
C ARG A 3 -10.05 -6.57 -4.44
N LYS A 4 -9.89 -5.48 -3.71
CA LYS A 4 -10.54 -4.18 -4.02
C LYS A 4 -10.10 -3.64 -5.38
N ASP A 5 -8.84 -3.88 -5.73
CA ASP A 5 -8.26 -3.45 -6.99
C ASP A 5 -8.89 -4.11 -8.22
N SER A 6 -9.68 -5.20 -8.05
CA SER A 6 -10.48 -5.83 -9.11
C SER A 6 -11.40 -4.83 -9.81
N VAL A 7 -11.95 -3.86 -9.05
CA VAL A 7 -12.83 -2.83 -9.61
C VAL A 7 -12.10 -1.98 -10.64
N ALA A 8 -10.87 -1.54 -10.33
CA ALA A 8 -10.09 -0.70 -11.23
C ALA A 8 -9.64 -1.45 -12.48
N VAL A 9 -9.26 -2.75 -12.36
CA VAL A 9 -8.90 -3.57 -13.51
C VAL A 9 -10.11 -3.84 -14.40
N LYS A 10 -11.28 -4.12 -13.81
CA LYS A 10 -12.53 -4.31 -14.53
C LYS A 10 -12.92 -3.04 -15.29
N GLU A 11 -12.92 -1.89 -14.64
CA GLU A 11 -13.21 -0.59 -15.27
C GLU A 11 -12.26 -0.32 -16.43
N TRP A 12 -10.95 -0.60 -16.26
CA TRP A 12 -9.98 -0.49 -17.34
C TRP A 12 -10.32 -1.41 -18.53
N LEU A 13 -10.69 -2.66 -18.27
CA LEU A 13 -11.08 -3.61 -19.33
C LEU A 13 -12.29 -3.09 -20.13
N GLU A 14 -13.27 -2.48 -19.46
CA GLU A 14 -14.53 -2.04 -20.07
C GLU A 14 -14.41 -0.69 -20.77
N THR A 15 -13.67 0.27 -20.21
CA THR A 15 -13.77 1.68 -20.61
C THR A 15 -12.48 2.31 -21.13
N SER A 16 -11.30 1.74 -20.80
CA SER A 16 -10.04 2.41 -21.09
C SER A 16 -9.45 1.96 -22.43
N ASN A 17 -8.90 2.94 -23.17
CA ASN A 17 -8.06 2.68 -24.35
C ASN A 17 -6.56 2.73 -24.04
N LYS A 18 -6.17 2.96 -22.77
CA LYS A 18 -4.78 2.99 -22.33
C LYS A 18 -4.30 1.59 -21.96
N ALA A 19 -3.00 1.37 -22.00
CA ALA A 19 -2.41 0.19 -21.39
C ALA A 19 -2.50 0.29 -19.85
N LEU A 20 -2.62 -0.85 -19.17
CA LEU A 20 -2.61 -0.93 -17.69
C LEU A 20 -1.26 -1.44 -17.21
N LEU A 21 -0.71 -0.77 -16.20
CA LEU A 21 0.44 -1.26 -15.43
C LEU A 21 0.05 -1.40 -13.97
N VAL A 22 0.01 -2.64 -13.47
CA VAL A 22 -0.19 -2.93 -12.05
C VAL A 22 1.16 -3.08 -11.37
N THR A 23 1.45 -2.18 -10.42
CA THR A 23 2.72 -2.13 -9.70
C THR A 23 2.53 -2.43 -8.21
N GLY A 24 3.61 -2.74 -7.52
CA GLY A 24 3.63 -2.98 -6.07
C GLY A 24 4.61 -4.08 -5.69
N ALA A 25 4.72 -4.38 -4.38
CA ALA A 25 5.62 -5.38 -3.85
C ALA A 25 5.45 -6.76 -4.50
N ARG A 26 6.47 -7.60 -4.41
CA ARG A 26 6.35 -8.99 -4.85
C ARG A 26 5.38 -9.76 -3.95
N GLN A 27 4.74 -10.79 -4.51
CA GLN A 27 3.84 -11.72 -3.83
C GLN A 27 2.54 -11.10 -3.25
N ILE A 28 2.16 -9.89 -3.67
CA ILE A 28 0.88 -9.28 -3.29
C ILE A 28 -0.28 -9.68 -4.21
N GLY A 29 -0.05 -10.54 -5.22
CA GLY A 29 -1.07 -11.10 -6.10
C GLY A 29 -1.37 -10.30 -7.37
N LYS A 30 -0.44 -9.49 -7.89
CA LYS A 30 -0.61 -8.69 -9.13
C LYS A 30 -1.00 -9.55 -10.33
N THR A 31 -0.19 -10.56 -10.62
CA THR A 31 -0.40 -11.52 -11.71
C THR A 31 -1.76 -12.22 -11.60
N TRP A 32 -2.09 -12.68 -10.38
CA TRP A 32 -3.37 -13.33 -10.12
C TRP A 32 -4.55 -12.40 -10.40
N LEU A 33 -4.48 -11.14 -9.94
CA LEU A 33 -5.54 -10.15 -10.12
C LEU A 33 -5.82 -9.90 -11.61
N ILE A 34 -4.77 -9.67 -12.41
CA ILE A 34 -4.91 -9.39 -13.84
C ILE A 34 -5.49 -10.61 -14.56
N ARG A 35 -4.98 -11.81 -14.29
CA ARG A 35 -5.49 -13.07 -14.86
C ARG A 35 -6.97 -13.28 -14.55
N ASP A 36 -7.34 -13.14 -13.27
CA ASP A 36 -8.71 -13.38 -12.78
C ASP A 36 -9.72 -12.41 -13.43
N GLU A 37 -9.36 -11.14 -13.59
CA GLU A 37 -10.26 -10.16 -14.20
C GLU A 37 -10.34 -10.29 -15.74
N ILE A 38 -9.24 -10.64 -16.41
CA ILE A 38 -9.29 -10.95 -17.85
C ILE A 38 -10.17 -12.20 -18.08
N ASP A 39 -9.96 -13.27 -17.30
CA ASP A 39 -10.71 -14.52 -17.45
C ASP A 39 -12.22 -14.30 -17.20
N LYS A 40 -12.60 -13.43 -16.25
CA LYS A 40 -14.00 -13.04 -15.98
C LYS A 40 -14.62 -12.16 -17.08
N SER A 41 -13.81 -11.37 -17.80
CA SER A 41 -14.29 -10.49 -18.86
C SER A 41 -14.74 -11.23 -20.11
N GLY A 42 -14.34 -12.49 -20.28
CA GLY A 42 -14.57 -13.28 -21.49
C GLY A 42 -13.58 -12.98 -22.64
N LEU A 43 -12.69 -12.03 -22.47
CA LEU A 43 -11.61 -11.78 -23.44
C LEU A 43 -10.56 -12.91 -23.36
N LYS A 44 -9.89 -13.16 -24.49
CA LYS A 44 -8.75 -14.07 -24.53
C LYS A 44 -7.55 -13.41 -23.86
N ARG A 45 -6.73 -14.21 -23.18
CA ARG A 45 -5.47 -13.77 -22.62
C ARG A 45 -4.30 -14.39 -23.37
N PHE A 46 -3.45 -13.54 -23.92
CA PHE A 46 -2.13 -13.93 -24.37
C PHE A 46 -1.11 -13.39 -23.38
N GLU A 47 -0.41 -14.29 -22.70
CA GLU A 47 0.47 -13.94 -21.59
C GLU A 47 1.90 -14.33 -21.87
N ILE A 48 2.82 -13.41 -21.58
CA ILE A 48 4.27 -13.62 -21.54
C ILE A 48 4.77 -13.23 -20.17
N ASN A 49 5.35 -14.19 -19.43
CA ASN A 49 6.05 -13.94 -18.18
C ASN A 49 7.56 -13.94 -18.45
N PHE A 50 8.19 -12.77 -18.28
CA PHE A 50 9.61 -12.59 -18.61
C PHE A 50 10.59 -13.24 -17.63
N ILE A 51 10.12 -13.76 -16.49
CA ILE A 51 10.93 -14.60 -15.58
C ILE A 51 10.87 -16.05 -16.01
N ASP A 52 9.67 -16.56 -16.33
CA ASP A 52 9.47 -17.96 -16.72
C ASP A 52 9.93 -18.22 -18.15
N GLN A 53 9.94 -17.19 -19.00
CA GLN A 53 10.28 -17.24 -20.42
C GLN A 53 11.40 -16.23 -20.75
N PRO A 54 12.61 -16.42 -20.24
CA PRO A 54 13.71 -15.46 -20.43
C PRO A 54 14.09 -15.27 -21.91
N ASP A 55 13.90 -16.28 -22.76
CA ASP A 55 14.16 -16.20 -24.21
C ASP A 55 13.26 -15.18 -24.90
N MET A 56 12.09 -14.87 -24.32
CA MET A 56 11.20 -13.82 -24.83
C MET A 56 11.77 -12.42 -24.63
N VAL A 57 12.64 -12.22 -23.66
CA VAL A 57 13.33 -10.94 -23.48
C VAL A 57 14.21 -10.67 -24.70
N ASP A 58 15.03 -11.64 -25.11
CA ASP A 58 15.91 -11.50 -26.27
C ASP A 58 15.12 -11.41 -27.57
N TYR A 59 14.05 -12.22 -27.70
CA TYR A 59 13.19 -12.22 -28.88
C TYR A 59 12.45 -10.90 -29.12
N LEU A 60 11.98 -10.23 -28.05
CA LEU A 60 11.23 -8.98 -28.06
C LEU A 60 12.09 -7.76 -27.74
N ASN A 61 13.42 -7.89 -27.84
CA ASN A 61 14.39 -6.89 -27.39
C ASN A 61 14.25 -5.53 -28.08
N ALA A 62 14.86 -4.57 -27.44
CA ALA A 62 14.70 -3.13 -27.49
C ALA A 62 15.03 -2.42 -28.80
N GLU A 63 15.92 -2.94 -29.61
CA GLU A 63 16.41 -2.25 -30.83
C GLU A 63 15.43 -2.30 -31.99
N MET A 64 14.27 -2.96 -31.84
CA MET A 64 13.27 -3.04 -32.89
C MET A 64 12.24 -1.91 -32.81
N SER A 65 11.64 -1.57 -33.94
CA SER A 65 10.50 -0.66 -34.01
C SER A 65 9.27 -1.24 -33.29
N ALA A 66 8.28 -0.40 -33.00
CA ALA A 66 7.02 -0.87 -32.42
C ALA A 66 6.24 -1.76 -33.44
N GLU A 67 6.40 -1.51 -34.74
CA GLU A 67 5.81 -2.33 -35.80
C GLU A 67 6.43 -3.72 -35.85
N ASP A 68 7.76 -3.82 -35.78
CA ASP A 68 8.47 -5.11 -35.73
C ASP A 68 8.12 -5.88 -34.46
N PHE A 69 7.98 -5.19 -33.35
CA PHE A 69 7.52 -5.80 -32.07
C PHE A 69 6.13 -6.41 -32.27
N LEU A 70 5.18 -5.68 -32.85
CA LEU A 70 3.83 -6.17 -33.09
C LEU A 70 3.81 -7.37 -34.03
N VAL A 71 4.62 -7.33 -35.11
CA VAL A 71 4.75 -8.46 -36.05
C VAL A 71 5.27 -9.70 -35.30
N LYS A 72 6.35 -9.57 -34.54
CA LYS A 72 6.90 -10.68 -33.74
C LYS A 72 5.90 -11.21 -32.71
N LEU A 73 5.17 -10.30 -32.04
CA LEU A 73 4.12 -10.66 -31.10
C LEU A 73 3.03 -11.50 -31.77
N LYS A 74 2.54 -11.06 -32.95
CA LYS A 74 1.53 -11.78 -33.72
C LYS A 74 2.03 -13.14 -34.23
N MET A 75 3.33 -13.30 -34.52
CA MET A 75 3.92 -14.59 -34.93
C MET A 75 3.91 -15.66 -33.87
N ILE A 76 3.97 -15.27 -32.58
CA ILE A 76 3.99 -16.21 -31.45
C ILE A 76 2.62 -16.38 -30.78
N MET A 77 1.64 -15.59 -31.20
CA MET A 77 0.26 -15.71 -30.70
C MET A 77 -0.45 -16.92 -31.26
N PRO A 78 -1.21 -17.69 -30.45
CA PRO A 78 -2.14 -18.69 -30.93
C PRO A 78 -3.20 -18.08 -31.89
N GLU A 79 -3.67 -18.85 -32.86
CA GLU A 79 -4.68 -18.39 -33.85
C GLU A 79 -6.00 -17.93 -33.22
N GLU A 80 -6.30 -18.41 -32.01
CA GLU A 80 -7.49 -18.00 -31.22
C GLU A 80 -7.39 -16.60 -30.62
N CYS A 81 -6.19 -16.00 -30.58
CA CYS A 81 -5.93 -14.65 -30.07
C CYS A 81 -6.14 -13.61 -31.17
N LYS A 82 -7.39 -13.19 -31.34
CA LYS A 82 -7.78 -12.25 -32.39
C LYS A 82 -7.68 -10.79 -31.95
N PRO A 83 -7.43 -9.86 -32.89
CA PRO A 83 -7.54 -8.43 -32.60
C PRO A 83 -8.90 -8.07 -31.98
N HIS A 84 -8.90 -7.12 -31.04
CA HIS A 84 -10.04 -6.62 -30.27
C HIS A 84 -10.73 -7.63 -29.33
N GLU A 85 -10.33 -8.91 -29.37
CA GLU A 85 -10.85 -9.97 -28.49
C GLU A 85 -9.80 -10.47 -27.49
N THR A 86 -8.57 -9.94 -27.57
CA THR A 86 -7.43 -10.43 -26.80
C THR A 86 -6.80 -9.31 -25.96
N VAL A 87 -6.47 -9.65 -24.71
CA VAL A 87 -5.59 -8.85 -23.87
C VAL A 87 -4.20 -9.47 -23.88
N VAL A 88 -3.20 -8.69 -24.26
CA VAL A 88 -1.79 -9.05 -24.15
C VAL A 88 -1.34 -8.73 -22.73
N PHE A 89 -1.00 -9.75 -21.96
CA PHE A 89 -0.51 -9.60 -20.59
C PHE A 89 0.99 -9.85 -20.54
N LEU A 90 1.75 -8.81 -20.19
CA LEU A 90 3.21 -8.82 -20.07
C LEU A 90 3.57 -8.81 -18.58
N ASP A 91 3.83 -9.99 -18.02
CA ASP A 91 4.12 -10.16 -16.62
C ASP A 91 5.62 -10.00 -16.34
N GLU A 92 5.97 -9.40 -15.18
CA GLU A 92 7.33 -9.09 -14.75
C GLU A 92 8.07 -8.18 -15.75
N ILE A 93 7.37 -7.12 -16.21
CA ILE A 93 7.81 -6.20 -17.28
C ILE A 93 9.16 -5.52 -17.00
N GLN A 94 9.60 -5.44 -15.73
CA GLN A 94 10.91 -4.89 -15.37
C GLN A 94 12.09 -5.70 -15.94
N LYS A 95 11.85 -6.93 -16.43
CA LYS A 95 12.86 -7.72 -17.17
C LYS A 95 13.03 -7.27 -18.60
N CYS A 96 11.99 -6.62 -19.19
CA CYS A 96 12.01 -6.07 -20.54
C CYS A 96 11.38 -4.64 -20.57
N PRO A 97 11.98 -3.67 -19.87
CA PRO A 97 11.39 -2.35 -19.60
C PRO A 97 11.23 -1.51 -20.87
N GLU A 98 11.98 -1.77 -21.91
CA GLU A 98 11.93 -1.05 -23.20
C GLU A 98 10.57 -1.20 -23.89
N ILE A 99 9.80 -2.25 -23.58
CA ILE A 99 8.44 -2.40 -24.12
C ILE A 99 7.55 -1.24 -23.66
N VAL A 100 7.76 -0.75 -22.43
CA VAL A 100 6.99 0.37 -21.88
C VAL A 100 7.17 1.64 -22.73
N THR A 101 8.34 1.85 -23.31
CA THR A 101 8.59 2.99 -24.21
C THR A 101 7.84 2.89 -25.53
N LYS A 102 7.53 1.66 -25.98
CA LYS A 102 6.80 1.38 -27.22
C LYS A 102 5.28 1.38 -27.02
N ILE A 103 4.81 1.39 -25.79
CA ILE A 103 3.38 1.19 -25.45
C ILE A 103 2.47 2.23 -26.12
N LYS A 104 2.96 3.46 -26.34
CA LYS A 104 2.23 4.48 -27.08
C LYS A 104 1.80 3.99 -28.46
N PHE A 105 2.74 3.48 -29.24
CA PHE A 105 2.49 3.02 -30.61
C PHE A 105 1.61 1.77 -30.64
N LEU A 106 1.76 0.89 -29.66
CA LEU A 106 0.96 -0.32 -29.52
C LEU A 106 -0.50 0.01 -29.18
N VAL A 107 -0.71 1.01 -28.34
CA VAL A 107 -2.06 1.50 -27.98
C VAL A 107 -2.69 2.26 -29.14
N ASP A 108 -1.93 3.08 -29.89
CA ASP A 108 -2.41 3.83 -31.06
C ASP A 108 -2.79 2.89 -32.20
N GLU A 109 -2.07 1.77 -32.38
CA GLU A 109 -2.39 0.75 -33.41
C GLU A 109 -3.72 0.04 -33.09
N GLY A 110 -4.03 -0.16 -31.79
CA GLY A 110 -5.36 -0.49 -31.33
C GLY A 110 -5.83 -1.93 -31.49
N SER A 111 -5.01 -2.86 -32.06
CA SER A 111 -5.41 -4.27 -32.22
C SER A 111 -5.66 -4.99 -30.91
N PHE A 112 -4.91 -4.65 -29.87
CA PHE A 112 -4.95 -5.35 -28.58
C PHE A 112 -5.03 -4.39 -27.42
N LYS A 113 -5.61 -4.86 -26.29
CA LYS A 113 -5.41 -4.24 -24.99
C LYS A 113 -4.13 -4.78 -24.35
N TYR A 114 -3.38 -3.93 -23.67
CA TYR A 114 -2.11 -4.31 -23.03
C TYR A 114 -2.21 -4.15 -21.52
N ALA A 115 -2.04 -5.25 -20.80
CA ALA A 115 -1.88 -5.27 -19.35
C ALA A 115 -0.43 -5.63 -19.02
N MET A 116 0.13 -4.99 -18.02
CA MET A 116 1.48 -5.24 -17.54
C MET A 116 1.50 -5.37 -16.03
N SER A 117 2.35 -6.22 -15.50
CA SER A 117 2.66 -6.25 -14.08
C SER A 117 4.16 -6.16 -13.83
N GLY A 118 4.53 -5.59 -12.69
CA GLY A 118 5.94 -5.53 -12.32
C GLY A 118 6.18 -4.71 -11.05
N SER A 119 7.43 -4.67 -10.60
CA SER A 119 7.83 -3.70 -9.59
C SER A 119 8.12 -2.35 -10.24
N LEU A 120 7.60 -1.26 -9.67
CA LEU A 120 7.80 0.10 -10.18
C LEU A 120 9.30 0.42 -10.27
N LEU A 121 10.05 -0.04 -9.30
CA LEU A 121 11.48 0.13 -9.19
C LEU A 121 12.28 -0.39 -10.40
N GLY A 122 11.95 -1.59 -10.89
CA GLY A 122 12.65 -2.17 -12.05
C GLY A 122 12.46 -1.35 -13.32
N LEU A 123 11.41 -0.53 -13.37
CA LEU A 123 11.13 0.39 -14.47
C LEU A 123 11.87 1.73 -14.34
N GLU A 124 11.93 2.29 -13.13
CA GLU A 124 12.61 3.59 -12.89
C GLU A 124 14.13 3.47 -12.96
N LEU A 125 14.74 2.38 -12.44
CA LEU A 125 16.18 2.19 -12.42
C LEU A 125 16.82 1.95 -13.79
N LYS A 126 16.05 1.46 -14.77
CA LYS A 126 16.60 1.19 -16.12
C LYS A 126 16.42 2.35 -17.09
N GLY A 127 16.20 3.57 -16.58
CA GLY A 127 16.22 4.77 -17.39
C GLY A 127 15.07 4.89 -18.38
N ILE A 128 13.86 4.40 -18.02
CA ILE A 128 12.66 4.77 -18.76
C ILE A 128 12.42 6.26 -18.51
N ALA A 129 13.17 7.07 -19.23
CA ALA A 129 13.14 8.53 -19.15
C ALA A 129 11.78 9.14 -19.56
N SER A 130 10.86 8.34 -20.12
CA SER A 130 9.50 8.79 -20.46
C SER A 130 8.55 7.61 -20.53
N ALA A 131 7.88 7.30 -19.42
CA ALA A 131 6.59 6.62 -19.54
C ALA A 131 5.70 7.49 -20.45
N PRO A 132 5.07 6.94 -21.50
CA PRO A 132 4.29 7.75 -22.44
C PRO A 132 3.07 8.30 -21.69
N VAL A 133 3.16 9.56 -21.30
CA VAL A 133 2.09 10.29 -20.62
C VAL A 133 0.84 10.24 -21.49
N GLY A 134 -0.29 9.81 -20.91
CA GLY A 134 -1.56 9.69 -21.63
C GLY A 134 -1.87 8.29 -22.17
N TYR A 135 -0.91 7.39 -22.32
CA TYR A 135 -1.08 6.04 -22.88
C TYR A 135 -1.01 4.92 -21.85
N LEU A 136 -0.59 5.23 -20.65
CA LEU A 136 -0.42 4.28 -19.55
C LEU A 136 -1.28 4.68 -18.36
N SER A 137 -2.05 3.75 -17.84
CA SER A 137 -2.75 3.82 -16.56
C SER A 137 -1.97 3.00 -15.54
N ILE A 138 -1.51 3.63 -14.46
CA ILE A 138 -0.74 2.95 -13.41
C ILE A 138 -1.65 2.72 -12.21
N LYS A 139 -1.79 1.46 -11.80
CA LYS A 139 -2.47 1.08 -10.56
C LYS A 139 -1.45 0.52 -9.56
N LYS A 140 -1.29 1.21 -8.44
CA LYS A 140 -0.52 0.68 -7.32
C LYS A 140 -1.37 -0.30 -6.54
N MET A 141 -0.80 -1.45 -6.25
CA MET A 141 -1.40 -2.52 -5.47
C MET A 141 -0.62 -2.71 -4.18
N TYR A 142 -1.33 -2.95 -3.09
CA TYR A 142 -0.77 -3.12 -1.76
C TYR A 142 -1.10 -4.51 -1.20
N PRO A 143 -0.43 -4.99 -0.13
CA PRO A 143 -0.92 -6.13 0.64
C PRO A 143 -2.39 -5.95 1.03
N MET A 144 -3.10 -7.04 1.25
CA MET A 144 -4.52 -7.00 1.63
C MET A 144 -4.72 -6.13 2.87
N ASP A 145 -5.67 -5.22 2.80
CA ASP A 145 -6.08 -4.44 3.95
C ASP A 145 -7.01 -5.25 4.88
N PHE A 146 -7.43 -4.64 5.98
CA PHE A 146 -8.26 -5.34 6.95
C PHE A 146 -9.67 -5.67 6.39
N GLU A 147 -10.24 -4.86 5.49
CA GLU A 147 -11.50 -5.18 4.83
C GLU A 147 -11.38 -6.43 3.95
N GLU A 148 -10.34 -6.51 3.13
CA GLU A 148 -10.06 -7.68 2.30
C GLU A 148 -9.81 -8.93 3.16
N PHE A 149 -9.10 -8.78 4.28
CA PHE A 149 -8.87 -9.85 5.25
C PHE A 149 -10.19 -10.34 5.89
N MET A 150 -11.08 -9.42 6.29
CA MET A 150 -12.41 -9.76 6.83
C MET A 150 -13.23 -10.54 5.80
N ILE A 151 -13.29 -10.07 4.55
CA ILE A 151 -14.02 -10.73 3.47
C ILE A 151 -13.45 -12.14 3.22
N ALA A 152 -12.14 -12.28 3.18
CA ALA A 152 -11.46 -13.55 2.98
C ALA A 152 -11.74 -14.56 4.10
N ASN A 153 -11.99 -14.07 5.33
CA ASN A 153 -12.40 -14.89 6.48
C ASN A 153 -13.91 -15.05 6.64
N GLY A 154 -14.72 -14.66 5.65
CA GLY A 154 -16.16 -14.92 5.60
C GLY A 154 -17.03 -13.88 6.31
N VAL A 155 -16.52 -12.69 6.62
CA VAL A 155 -17.37 -11.62 7.14
C VAL A 155 -18.34 -11.18 6.06
N SER A 156 -19.63 -11.09 6.41
CA SER A 156 -20.71 -10.80 5.47
C SER A 156 -20.70 -9.35 5.01
N LYS A 157 -21.19 -9.10 3.79
CA LYS A 157 -21.38 -7.75 3.26
C LYS A 157 -22.33 -6.92 4.16
N THR A 158 -23.30 -7.54 4.78
CA THR A 158 -24.22 -6.89 5.74
C THR A 158 -23.46 -6.34 6.94
N THR A 159 -22.51 -7.12 7.49
CA THR A 159 -21.66 -6.66 8.60
C THR A 159 -20.77 -5.50 8.17
N LEU A 160 -20.16 -5.56 6.98
CA LEU A 160 -19.33 -4.47 6.46
C LEU A 160 -20.13 -3.17 6.25
N ASN A 161 -21.35 -3.27 5.73
CA ASN A 161 -22.24 -2.12 5.57
C ASN A 161 -22.62 -1.52 6.94
N MET A 162 -22.99 -2.37 7.92
CA MET A 162 -23.30 -1.93 9.28
C MET A 162 -22.10 -1.20 9.93
N LEU A 163 -20.87 -1.69 9.74
CA LEU A 163 -19.68 -1.01 10.22
C LEU A 163 -19.50 0.37 9.59
N LYS A 164 -19.76 0.46 8.28
CA LYS A 164 -19.73 1.75 7.58
C LYS A 164 -20.78 2.71 8.13
N ASP A 165 -22.01 2.25 8.35
CA ASP A 165 -23.08 3.07 8.92
C ASP A 165 -22.75 3.54 10.35
N CYS A 166 -22.15 2.67 11.18
CA CYS A 166 -21.67 3.06 12.52
C CYS A 166 -20.55 4.11 12.45
N PHE A 167 -19.61 3.96 11.52
CA PHE A 167 -18.53 4.91 11.29
C PHE A 167 -19.07 6.27 10.85
N ASP A 168 -19.91 6.31 9.81
CA ASP A 168 -20.47 7.53 9.24
C ASP A 168 -21.36 8.27 10.25
N ALA A 169 -22.14 7.53 11.05
CA ALA A 169 -23.03 8.10 12.06
C ALA A 169 -22.34 8.36 13.42
N CYS A 170 -21.06 8.03 13.58
CA CYS A 170 -20.34 8.05 14.85
C CYS A 170 -21.11 7.34 15.97
N LYS A 171 -21.66 6.14 15.69
CA LYS A 171 -22.42 5.33 16.65
C LYS A 171 -21.67 4.06 17.05
N PRO A 172 -21.79 3.62 18.31
CA PRO A 172 -21.19 2.38 18.77
C PRO A 172 -21.61 1.17 17.93
N VAL A 173 -20.68 0.27 17.70
CA VAL A 173 -20.95 -1.08 17.18
C VAL A 173 -21.52 -1.91 18.32
N ASP A 174 -22.42 -2.84 18.04
CA ASP A 174 -22.85 -3.83 19.02
C ASP A 174 -21.65 -4.49 19.70
N ASP A 175 -21.67 -4.59 21.05
CA ASP A 175 -20.52 -5.01 21.83
C ASP A 175 -20.03 -6.42 21.46
N PHE A 176 -20.92 -7.35 21.17
CA PHE A 176 -20.54 -8.70 20.75
C PHE A 176 -19.80 -8.68 19.39
N ILE A 177 -20.30 -7.89 18.45
CA ILE A 177 -19.68 -7.73 17.13
C ILE A 177 -18.32 -7.00 17.28
N HIS A 178 -18.29 -5.94 18.09
CA HIS A 178 -17.06 -5.21 18.39
C HIS A 178 -15.95 -6.12 18.91
N GLU A 179 -16.24 -6.96 19.91
CA GLU A 179 -15.26 -7.89 20.47
C GLU A 179 -14.76 -8.91 19.44
N LYS A 180 -15.66 -9.45 18.58
CA LYS A 180 -15.28 -10.39 17.54
C LYS A 180 -14.39 -9.77 16.47
N LEU A 181 -14.71 -8.56 16.04
CA LEU A 181 -13.91 -7.82 15.06
C LEU A 181 -12.57 -7.40 15.63
N LEU A 182 -12.54 -6.99 16.90
CA LEU A 182 -11.29 -6.66 17.56
C LEU A 182 -10.38 -7.90 17.69
N ALA A 183 -10.95 -9.06 18.06
CA ALA A 183 -10.20 -10.32 18.07
C ALA A 183 -9.67 -10.69 16.68
N MET A 184 -10.47 -10.50 15.62
CA MET A 184 -10.04 -10.72 14.23
C MET A 184 -8.93 -9.75 13.83
N PHE A 185 -8.99 -8.49 14.28
CA PHE A 185 -7.93 -7.52 14.02
C PHE A 185 -6.60 -7.92 14.68
N PHE A 186 -6.61 -8.44 15.90
CA PHE A 186 -5.41 -8.99 16.53
C PHE A 186 -4.81 -10.16 15.75
N VAL A 187 -5.66 -11.01 15.17
CA VAL A 187 -5.19 -12.06 14.25
C VAL A 187 -4.56 -11.44 12.99
N TYR A 188 -5.19 -10.40 12.43
CA TYR A 188 -4.64 -9.67 11.28
C TYR A 188 -3.27 -9.04 11.59
N LEU A 189 -3.02 -8.54 12.79
CA LEU A 189 -1.70 -8.04 13.18
C LEU A 189 -0.60 -9.09 13.06
N ILE A 190 -0.95 -10.37 13.13
CA ILE A 190 0.00 -11.48 13.05
C ILE A 190 0.07 -12.06 11.63
N VAL A 191 -1.08 -12.25 10.99
CA VAL A 191 -1.17 -12.85 9.66
C VAL A 191 -0.79 -11.84 8.57
N GLY A 192 -1.15 -10.57 8.76
CA GLY A 192 -0.96 -9.52 7.76
C GLY A 192 -1.89 -9.66 6.55
N GLY A 193 -1.50 -8.99 5.47
CA GLY A 193 -2.22 -8.92 4.21
C GLY A 193 -1.50 -9.60 3.03
N MET A 194 -0.43 -10.36 3.26
CA MET A 194 0.20 -11.12 2.18
C MET A 194 -0.72 -12.27 1.77
N PRO A 195 -1.16 -12.36 0.48
CA PRO A 195 -2.20 -13.31 0.06
C PRO A 195 -1.91 -14.78 0.43
N ASP A 196 -0.67 -15.22 0.30
CA ASP A 196 -0.30 -16.60 0.63
C ASP A 196 -0.34 -16.86 2.14
N ALA A 197 0.05 -15.87 2.95
CA ALA A 197 -0.08 -15.94 4.41
C ALA A 197 -1.56 -15.98 4.84
N VAL A 198 -2.41 -15.12 4.25
CA VAL A 198 -3.86 -15.12 4.51
C VAL A 198 -4.50 -16.43 4.09
N LYS A 199 -4.18 -16.94 2.89
CA LYS A 199 -4.66 -18.23 2.39
C LYS A 199 -4.28 -19.36 3.34
N LYS A 200 -3.01 -19.42 3.75
CA LYS A 200 -2.53 -20.43 4.69
C LYS A 200 -3.26 -20.38 6.03
N TYR A 201 -3.48 -19.18 6.55
CA TYR A 201 -4.26 -19.01 7.77
C TYR A 201 -5.70 -19.51 7.63
N ILE A 202 -6.37 -19.21 6.51
CA ILE A 202 -7.74 -19.68 6.27
C ILE A 202 -7.80 -21.21 6.24
N GLU A 203 -6.83 -21.84 5.58
CA GLU A 203 -6.77 -23.31 5.41
C GLU A 203 -6.44 -24.05 6.71
N THR A 204 -5.51 -23.53 7.51
CA THR A 204 -4.93 -24.30 8.63
C THR A 204 -5.26 -23.75 10.01
N LYS A 205 -5.54 -22.45 10.13
CA LYS A 205 -5.61 -21.69 11.39
C LYS A 205 -4.33 -21.81 12.24
N ASP A 206 -3.23 -22.31 11.69
CA ASP A 206 -1.95 -22.50 12.37
C ASP A 206 -1.00 -21.32 12.06
N ILE A 207 -0.75 -20.49 13.07
CA ILE A 207 0.14 -19.32 12.98
C ILE A 207 1.59 -19.74 12.66
N ARG A 208 2.01 -20.95 13.02
CA ARG A 208 3.38 -21.44 12.73
C ARG A 208 3.57 -21.67 11.22
N GLU A 209 2.53 -22.16 10.53
CA GLU A 209 2.56 -22.31 9.07
C GLU A 209 2.54 -20.95 8.37
N VAL A 210 1.80 -19.98 8.90
CA VAL A 210 1.81 -18.60 8.43
C VAL A 210 3.19 -17.96 8.58
N ASP A 211 3.83 -18.13 9.75
CA ASP A 211 5.15 -17.58 10.05
C ASP A 211 6.24 -18.08 9.09
N LYS A 212 6.17 -19.36 8.67
CA LYS A 212 7.08 -19.90 7.65
C LYS A 212 6.94 -19.14 6.33
N ILE A 213 5.71 -18.95 5.84
CA ILE A 213 5.45 -18.23 4.59
C ILE A 213 5.94 -16.77 4.70
N GLN A 214 5.69 -16.10 5.83
CA GLN A 214 6.14 -14.73 6.03
C GLN A 214 7.67 -14.61 6.02
N LYS A 215 8.38 -15.57 6.65
CA LYS A 215 9.84 -15.62 6.62
C LYS A 215 10.37 -15.87 5.22
N ASP A 216 9.77 -16.78 4.46
CA ASP A 216 10.14 -17.03 3.06
C ASP A 216 9.97 -15.76 2.22
N ILE A 217 8.89 -14.99 2.43
CA ILE A 217 8.66 -13.71 1.73
C ILE A 217 9.74 -12.68 2.10
N VAL A 218 10.08 -12.55 3.39
CA VAL A 218 11.12 -11.64 3.85
C VAL A 218 12.48 -12.01 3.27
N ASP A 219 12.81 -13.30 3.21
CA ASP A 219 14.07 -13.77 2.63
C ASP A 219 14.11 -13.52 1.12
N LEU A 220 13.00 -13.68 0.40
CA LEU A 220 12.91 -13.30 -1.01
C LEU A 220 13.12 -11.80 -1.21
N TYR A 221 12.54 -10.93 -0.36
CA TYR A 221 12.82 -9.49 -0.42
C TYR A 221 14.32 -9.19 -0.22
N ARG A 222 14.97 -9.86 0.74
CA ARG A 222 16.41 -9.71 0.98
C ARG A 222 17.27 -10.16 -0.22
N VAL A 223 16.83 -11.19 -0.94
CA VAL A 223 17.47 -11.63 -2.19
C VAL A 223 17.29 -10.56 -3.27
N ASP A 224 16.09 -9.99 -3.39
CA ASP A 224 15.82 -8.92 -4.36
C ASP A 224 16.66 -7.67 -4.11
N PHE A 225 16.82 -7.27 -2.84
CA PHE A 225 17.70 -6.16 -2.48
C PHE A 225 19.14 -6.37 -3.01
N SER A 226 19.56 -7.62 -3.19
CA SER A 226 20.89 -7.95 -3.67
C SER A 226 21.05 -7.97 -5.20
N GLN A 227 19.95 -7.93 -5.97
CA GLN A 227 20.02 -8.00 -7.44
C GLN A 227 20.23 -6.65 -8.15
N TYR A 228 19.87 -5.55 -7.50
CA TYR A 228 19.75 -4.24 -8.15
C TYR A 228 20.82 -3.21 -7.79
N GLU A 229 21.70 -3.48 -6.81
CA GLU A 229 22.65 -2.49 -6.29
C GLU A 229 24.07 -3.04 -6.16
N GLU A 230 25.07 -2.14 -6.16
CA GLU A 230 26.45 -2.46 -5.82
C GLU A 230 26.56 -3.06 -4.41
N GLU A 231 27.58 -3.90 -4.14
CA GLU A 231 27.66 -4.69 -2.91
C GLU A 231 27.53 -3.89 -1.61
N ASP A 232 28.12 -2.69 -1.54
CA ASP A 232 28.04 -1.83 -0.37
C ASP A 232 26.61 -1.31 -0.10
N LYS A 233 25.80 -1.13 -1.16
CA LYS A 233 24.43 -0.67 -1.06
C LYS A 233 23.48 -1.81 -0.68
N LYS A 234 23.78 -3.06 -1.09
CA LYS A 234 23.01 -4.27 -0.71
C LYS A 234 22.93 -4.46 0.79
N LEU A 235 24.08 -4.35 1.47
CA LEU A 235 24.16 -4.46 2.93
C LEU A 235 23.34 -3.36 3.62
N LYS A 236 23.35 -2.15 3.05
CA LYS A 236 22.59 -1.01 3.58
C LYS A 236 21.09 -1.23 3.48
N LEU A 237 20.58 -1.69 2.34
CA LEU A 237 19.16 -1.99 2.14
C LEU A 237 18.64 -3.04 3.14
N LYS A 238 19.39 -4.15 3.29
CA LYS A 238 19.08 -5.18 4.28
C LYS A 238 19.06 -4.61 5.69
N SER A 239 20.10 -3.85 6.05
CA SER A 239 20.21 -3.26 7.38
C SER A 239 19.08 -2.27 7.67
N ILE A 240 18.67 -1.43 6.70
CA ILE A 240 17.50 -0.54 6.85
C ILE A 240 16.24 -1.34 7.10
N TYR A 241 15.98 -2.37 6.30
CA TYR A 241 14.79 -3.19 6.43
C TYR A 241 14.74 -3.94 7.77
N ASP A 242 15.86 -4.54 8.17
CA ASP A 242 15.96 -5.38 9.37
C ASP A 242 15.82 -4.59 10.68
N ILE A 243 16.16 -3.29 10.70
CA ILE A 243 16.03 -2.47 11.92
C ILE A 243 14.65 -1.84 12.12
N ILE A 244 13.73 -1.92 11.13
CA ILE A 244 12.39 -1.32 11.23
C ILE A 244 11.67 -1.71 12.51
N PRO A 245 11.58 -3.00 12.90
CA PRO A 245 10.90 -3.40 14.13
C PRO A 245 11.49 -2.75 15.38
N ALA A 246 12.81 -2.63 15.44
CA ALA A 246 13.52 -2.00 16.56
C ALA A 246 13.30 -0.49 16.62
N GLU A 247 13.30 0.19 15.47
CA GLU A 247 13.06 1.65 15.39
C GLU A 247 11.62 2.01 15.80
N LEU A 248 10.64 1.22 15.39
CA LEU A 248 9.22 1.45 15.74
C LEU A 248 8.92 1.23 17.23
N ASN A 249 9.71 0.42 17.94
CA ASN A 249 9.55 0.18 19.38
C ASN A 249 10.20 1.25 20.27
N LYS A 250 10.97 2.17 19.72
CA LYS A 250 11.57 3.27 20.50
C LYS A 250 10.54 4.32 20.89
N GLN A 251 10.77 5.01 22.00
CA GLN A 251 9.96 6.17 22.37
C GLN A 251 10.00 7.27 21.29
N ASN A 252 11.17 7.48 20.68
CA ASN A 252 11.33 8.36 19.54
C ASN A 252 11.40 7.51 18.28
N LYS A 253 10.28 7.37 17.60
CA LYS A 253 10.13 6.53 16.40
C LYS A 253 10.70 7.16 15.11
N LYS A 254 11.39 8.31 15.23
CA LYS A 254 12.12 8.90 14.14
C LYS A 254 13.23 7.94 13.69
N PHE A 255 13.25 7.60 12.41
CA PHE A 255 14.31 6.77 11.85
C PHE A 255 15.67 7.47 11.97
N VAL A 256 16.65 6.81 12.57
CA VAL A 256 17.95 7.40 12.91
C VAL A 256 19.06 6.65 12.18
N PHE A 257 19.62 7.25 11.14
CA PHE A 257 20.69 6.65 10.32
C PHE A 257 21.99 6.32 11.08
N THR A 258 22.29 7.04 12.16
CA THR A 258 23.47 6.75 12.98
C THR A 258 23.43 5.40 13.69
N MET A 259 22.29 4.72 13.70
CA MET A 259 22.16 3.34 14.17
C MET A 259 22.72 2.32 13.15
N LEU A 260 22.78 2.69 11.86
CA LEU A 260 23.36 1.86 10.82
C LEU A 260 24.89 2.03 10.76
N ASP A 261 25.35 3.26 10.97
CA ASP A 261 26.78 3.62 11.05
C ASP A 261 26.92 5.02 11.67
N LYS A 262 27.87 5.19 12.58
CA LYS A 262 28.09 6.43 13.35
C LYS A 262 28.49 7.65 12.51
N GLU A 263 29.02 7.44 11.31
CA GLU A 263 29.51 8.50 10.44
C GLU A 263 28.57 8.88 9.29
N LEU A 264 27.32 8.33 9.26
CA LEU A 264 26.46 8.42 8.09
C LEU A 264 25.49 9.60 8.11
N LYS A 265 25.47 10.30 6.97
CA LYS A 265 24.50 11.34 6.63
C LYS A 265 23.38 10.76 5.74
N PHE A 266 22.19 11.34 5.84
CA PHE A 266 20.99 11.00 5.03
C PHE A 266 21.31 10.88 3.52
N ASP A 267 22.05 11.82 2.98
CA ASP A 267 22.37 11.91 1.54
C ASP A 267 22.99 10.62 0.95
N ARG A 268 23.68 9.82 1.79
CA ARG A 268 24.28 8.54 1.35
C ARG A 268 23.30 7.36 1.32
N TYR A 269 22.13 7.52 1.95
CA TYR A 269 21.10 6.47 2.04
C TYR A 269 19.81 6.84 1.33
N GLU A 270 19.67 8.08 0.88
CA GLU A 270 18.45 8.56 0.25
C GLU A 270 18.03 7.65 -0.90
N ASN A 271 18.94 7.30 -1.79
CA ASN A 271 18.66 6.40 -2.90
C ASN A 271 18.26 4.99 -2.44
N SER A 272 18.94 4.43 -1.43
CA SER A 272 18.58 3.10 -0.90
C SER A 272 17.23 3.11 -0.22
N PHE A 273 16.89 4.20 0.42
CA PHE A 273 15.61 4.39 1.08
C PHE A 273 14.46 4.58 0.09
N LEU A 274 14.65 5.43 -0.93
CA LEU A 274 13.70 5.59 -2.03
C LEU A 274 13.46 4.26 -2.73
N TRP A 275 14.52 3.47 -2.88
CA TRP A 275 14.43 2.14 -3.45
C TRP A 275 13.47 1.21 -2.69
N LEU A 276 13.58 1.10 -1.36
CA LEU A 276 12.67 0.27 -0.55
C LEU A 276 11.22 0.75 -0.64
N LYS A 277 11.00 2.07 -0.70
CA LYS A 277 9.69 2.68 -0.91
C LYS A 277 9.12 2.28 -2.28
N ASP A 278 9.91 2.42 -3.34
CA ASP A 278 9.45 2.17 -4.72
C ASP A 278 9.30 0.66 -4.98
N ALA A 279 10.08 -0.19 -4.28
CA ALA A 279 9.83 -1.63 -4.22
C ALA A 279 8.51 -1.98 -3.51
N GLY A 280 7.90 -1.03 -2.79
CA GLY A 280 6.65 -1.22 -2.06
C GLY A 280 6.78 -2.05 -0.78
N VAL A 281 8.00 -2.22 -0.25
CA VAL A 281 8.25 -3.05 0.94
C VAL A 281 8.24 -2.25 2.24
N VAL A 282 8.30 -0.91 2.14
CA VAL A 282 8.22 0.00 3.29
C VAL A 282 7.30 1.18 3.03
N ILE A 283 6.81 1.79 4.12
CA ILE A 283 5.97 2.98 4.12
C ILE A 283 6.71 4.09 4.85
N PRO A 284 7.28 5.07 4.15
CA PRO A 284 7.85 6.24 4.78
C PRO A 284 6.75 7.24 5.13
N VAL A 285 6.71 7.66 6.38
CA VAL A 285 5.85 8.72 6.86
C VAL A 285 6.73 9.90 7.26
N TYR A 286 6.65 10.98 6.50
CA TYR A 286 7.51 12.16 6.68
C TYR A 286 6.95 13.12 7.71
N ASN A 287 7.84 13.93 8.32
CA ASN A 287 7.38 15.02 9.17
C ASN A 287 6.85 16.17 8.32
N ALA A 288 5.65 16.64 8.63
CA ALA A 288 5.15 17.95 8.19
C ALA A 288 5.46 18.99 9.25
N GLU A 289 5.99 20.14 8.85
CA GLU A 289 6.36 21.24 9.77
C GLU A 289 5.16 21.83 10.49
N ALA A 290 4.00 21.80 9.81
CA ALA A 290 2.72 22.26 10.36
C ALA A 290 1.56 21.49 9.71
N PRO A 291 0.41 21.33 10.39
CA PRO A 291 -0.77 20.70 9.83
C PRO A 291 -1.54 21.66 8.90
N LEU A 292 -0.92 22.06 7.81
CA LEU A 292 -1.47 22.98 6.81
C LEU A 292 -1.47 22.36 5.42
N ILE A 293 -2.48 22.65 4.61
CA ILE A 293 -2.60 22.19 3.22
C ILE A 293 -1.75 23.08 2.29
N PRO A 294 -1.01 22.47 1.35
CA PRO A 294 -0.80 21.03 1.20
C PRO A 294 0.29 20.53 2.16
N LEU A 295 0.04 19.40 2.84
CA LEU A 295 1.00 18.79 3.78
C LEU A 295 2.36 18.55 3.15
N LYS A 296 2.36 18.24 1.85
CA LYS A 296 3.57 18.03 1.05
C LYS A 296 4.50 19.24 1.02
N ALA A 297 3.95 20.45 1.08
CA ALA A 297 4.76 21.69 1.06
C ALA A 297 5.60 21.86 2.33
N GLY A 298 5.09 21.38 3.49
CA GLY A 298 5.82 21.38 4.77
C GLY A 298 6.65 20.12 5.05
N LYS A 299 6.90 19.28 4.04
CA LYS A 299 7.61 18.01 4.20
C LYS A 299 9.09 18.22 4.51
N SER A 300 9.53 17.67 5.64
CA SER A 300 10.96 17.55 5.98
C SER A 300 11.51 16.25 5.44
N SER A 301 12.31 16.28 4.37
CA SER A 301 12.77 15.07 3.67
C SER A 301 13.69 14.15 4.50
N ASN A 302 14.43 14.71 5.47
CA ASN A 302 15.35 13.97 6.32
C ASN A 302 14.77 13.56 7.70
N VAL A 303 13.48 13.83 7.94
CA VAL A 303 12.80 13.51 9.19
C VAL A 303 11.58 12.66 8.89
N PHE A 304 11.67 11.37 9.11
CA PHE A 304 10.60 10.44 8.80
C PHE A 304 10.57 9.26 9.78
N ARG A 305 9.46 8.55 9.81
CA ARG A 305 9.27 7.23 10.39
C ARG A 305 9.20 6.21 9.27
N LEU A 306 9.62 4.98 9.51
CA LEU A 306 9.60 3.93 8.52
C LEU A 306 8.78 2.76 9.03
N PHE A 307 7.69 2.46 8.34
CA PHE A 307 6.81 1.34 8.63
C PHE A 307 7.01 0.21 7.62
N SER A 308 6.72 -1.02 8.00
CA SER A 308 6.62 -2.14 7.06
C SER A 308 5.37 -1.97 6.18
N SER A 309 5.46 -2.34 4.91
CA SER A 309 4.29 -2.32 4.02
C SER A 309 3.22 -3.34 4.40
N ASP A 310 3.59 -4.36 5.19
CA ASP A 310 2.67 -5.37 5.71
C ASP A 310 2.92 -5.60 7.20
N ILE A 311 1.83 -5.56 7.98
CA ILE A 311 1.89 -5.74 9.43
C ILE A 311 2.29 -7.17 9.83
N GLY A 312 1.89 -8.18 9.06
CA GLY A 312 2.28 -9.56 9.31
C GLY A 312 3.77 -9.79 9.09
N LEU A 313 4.36 -9.17 8.06
CA LEU A 313 5.80 -9.22 7.83
C LEU A 313 6.57 -8.49 8.96
N LEU A 314 6.05 -7.36 9.46
CA LEU A 314 6.61 -6.72 10.66
C LEU A 314 6.58 -7.69 11.85
N THR A 315 5.43 -8.28 12.12
CA THR A 315 5.21 -9.17 13.27
C THR A 315 6.02 -10.47 13.15
N SER A 316 6.35 -10.92 11.93
CA SER A 316 7.18 -12.11 11.71
C SER A 316 8.61 -11.96 12.27
N ALA A 317 9.09 -10.73 12.41
CA ALA A 317 10.40 -10.43 13.00
C ALA A 317 10.43 -10.60 14.55
N TYR A 318 9.27 -10.76 15.19
CA TYR A 318 9.18 -10.91 16.63
C TYR A 318 9.14 -12.40 17.05
N PRO A 319 9.58 -12.73 18.28
CA PRO A 319 9.46 -14.07 18.84
C PRO A 319 8.02 -14.58 18.88
N ALA A 320 7.86 -15.92 18.94
CA ALA A 320 6.53 -16.55 19.00
C ALA A 320 5.74 -16.13 20.25
N GLU A 321 6.43 -15.90 21.36
CA GLU A 321 5.85 -15.43 22.63
C GLU A 321 5.14 -14.09 22.44
N THR A 322 5.77 -13.14 21.74
CA THR A 322 5.15 -11.83 21.44
C THR A 322 3.87 -11.99 20.62
N LYS A 323 3.83 -12.94 19.66
CA LYS A 323 2.64 -13.24 18.85
C LYS A 323 1.50 -13.80 19.73
N ILE A 324 1.83 -14.67 20.67
CA ILE A 324 0.86 -15.22 21.63
C ILE A 324 0.31 -14.11 22.53
N GLU A 325 1.15 -13.21 23.00
CA GLU A 325 0.76 -12.09 23.85
C GLU A 325 -0.16 -11.11 23.09
N LEU A 326 0.12 -10.84 21.82
CA LEU A 326 -0.77 -10.06 20.96
C LEU A 326 -2.19 -10.63 20.88
N ILE A 327 -2.33 -11.96 20.74
CA ILE A 327 -3.64 -12.64 20.67
C ILE A 327 -4.33 -12.66 22.04
N SER A 328 -3.57 -12.92 23.12
CA SER A 328 -4.14 -13.14 24.45
C SER A 328 -4.72 -11.89 25.11
N LYS A 329 -4.57 -10.72 24.46
CA LYS A 329 -5.02 -9.41 24.98
C LYS A 329 -4.47 -9.07 26.40
N ASN A 330 -3.44 -9.77 26.85
CA ASN A 330 -2.77 -9.46 28.12
C ASN A 330 -1.94 -8.19 27.88
N GLY A 331 -2.49 -7.04 28.21
CA GLY A 331 -2.06 -5.68 27.87
C GLY A 331 -0.69 -5.23 28.41
N GLU A 332 0.24 -6.15 28.61
CA GLU A 332 1.63 -5.88 29.04
C GLU A 332 2.57 -5.63 27.83
N VAL A 333 2.16 -6.04 26.62
CA VAL A 333 2.95 -5.75 25.40
C VAL A 333 2.66 -4.34 24.93
N ASN A 334 3.70 -3.58 24.64
CA ASN A 334 3.58 -2.29 23.99
C ASN A 334 3.16 -2.48 22.50
N ASN A 335 1.86 -2.60 22.28
CA ASN A 335 1.28 -2.81 20.94
C ASN A 335 1.31 -1.54 20.06
N GLY A 336 1.85 -0.43 20.56
CA GLY A 336 1.85 0.86 19.85
C GLY A 336 2.49 0.78 18.47
N ALA A 337 3.63 0.09 18.34
CA ALA A 337 4.33 -0.08 17.05
C ALA A 337 3.48 -0.87 16.05
N HIS A 338 2.84 -1.96 16.47
CA HIS A 338 1.99 -2.79 15.62
C HIS A 338 0.72 -2.02 15.19
N PHE A 339 0.09 -1.30 16.12
CA PHE A 339 -1.11 -0.51 15.82
C PHE A 339 -0.81 0.62 14.84
N GLU A 340 0.26 1.38 15.06
CA GLU A 340 0.66 2.44 14.13
C GLU A 340 1.02 1.89 12.76
N ASN A 341 1.74 0.76 12.70
CA ASN A 341 2.06 0.13 11.41
C ASN A 341 0.79 -0.34 10.68
N ALA A 342 -0.15 -0.95 11.39
CA ALA A 342 -1.41 -1.35 10.79
C ALA A 342 -2.21 -0.14 10.25
N VAL A 343 -2.28 0.97 11.01
CA VAL A 343 -2.93 2.20 10.56
C VAL A 343 -2.21 2.79 9.35
N ALA A 344 -0.87 2.85 9.34
CA ALA A 344 -0.10 3.32 8.19
C ALA A 344 -0.40 2.49 6.93
N GLN A 345 -0.48 1.16 7.07
CA GLN A 345 -0.85 0.25 5.98
C GLN A 345 -2.27 0.52 5.46
N GLN A 346 -3.28 0.70 6.35
CA GLN A 346 -4.65 1.01 5.95
C GLN A 346 -4.74 2.37 5.22
N LEU A 347 -4.05 3.40 5.72
CA LEU A 347 -4.02 4.71 5.09
C LEU A 347 -3.43 4.63 3.67
N LEU A 348 -2.31 3.94 3.51
CA LEU A 348 -1.68 3.76 2.20
C LEU A 348 -2.56 2.94 1.24
N ALA A 349 -3.22 1.88 1.72
CA ALA A 349 -4.13 1.05 0.94
C ALA A 349 -5.41 1.80 0.48
N ASN A 350 -5.71 2.93 1.12
CA ASN A 350 -6.79 3.86 0.76
C ASN A 350 -6.25 5.12 0.03
N ASP A 351 -5.06 5.02 -0.57
CA ASP A 351 -4.42 6.05 -1.40
C ASP A 351 -4.09 7.37 -0.67
N PHE A 352 -3.98 7.35 0.68
CA PHE A 352 -3.46 8.49 1.42
C PHE A 352 -1.94 8.52 1.45
N ASP A 353 -1.37 9.72 1.40
CA ASP A 353 0.02 10.01 1.76
C ASP A 353 0.07 10.49 3.23
N PRO A 354 0.30 9.61 4.22
CA PRO A 354 0.33 10.02 5.62
C PRO A 354 1.61 10.78 5.96
N TYR A 355 1.46 11.79 6.82
CA TYR A 355 2.54 12.55 7.45
C TYR A 355 2.44 12.39 8.96
N PHE A 356 3.49 12.70 9.71
CA PHE A 356 3.39 12.98 11.14
C PHE A 356 3.78 14.43 11.40
N CYS A 357 3.48 14.96 12.58
CA CYS A 357 3.89 16.31 12.92
C CYS A 357 4.50 16.36 14.32
N LYS A 358 5.74 16.84 14.41
CA LYS A 358 6.43 17.01 15.68
C LYS A 358 6.92 18.45 15.82
N ARG A 359 6.39 19.17 16.82
CA ARG A 359 6.79 20.53 17.13
C ARG A 359 7.20 20.66 18.59
N SER A 360 8.31 21.38 18.82
CA SER A 360 8.75 21.72 20.17
C SER A 360 7.62 22.44 20.91
N LYS A 361 7.39 22.07 22.19
CA LYS A 361 6.37 22.63 23.10
C LYS A 361 4.90 22.29 22.75
N VAL A 362 4.57 21.79 21.55
CA VAL A 362 3.21 21.37 21.20
C VAL A 362 3.05 19.87 21.42
N GLY A 363 3.99 19.08 20.92
CA GLY A 363 3.97 17.64 21.00
C GLY A 363 4.16 16.96 19.64
N GLU A 364 3.80 15.69 19.58
CA GLU A 364 3.94 14.86 18.39
C GLU A 364 2.59 14.19 18.09
N LEU A 365 2.09 14.33 16.85
CA LEU A 365 0.93 13.63 16.30
C LEU A 365 1.40 12.40 15.54
N ASP A 366 0.69 11.29 15.69
CA ASP A 366 1.08 10.03 15.03
C ASP A 366 0.93 10.12 13.53
N PHE A 367 -0.23 10.59 13.04
CA PHE A 367 -0.44 10.82 11.60
C PHE A 367 -1.22 12.10 11.34
N LEU A 368 -0.98 12.63 10.14
CA LEU A 368 -1.77 13.65 9.47
C LEU A 368 -2.14 13.16 8.09
N ILE A 369 -3.38 13.34 7.68
CA ILE A 369 -3.85 13.11 6.32
C ILE A 369 -4.57 14.32 5.78
N GLU A 370 -4.62 14.47 4.46
CA GLU A 370 -5.54 15.35 3.79
C GLU A 370 -6.81 14.56 3.47
N LEU A 371 -7.96 15.04 3.93
CA LEU A 371 -9.25 14.38 3.73
C LEU A 371 -10.31 15.43 3.41
N SER A 372 -10.91 15.36 2.24
CA SER A 372 -11.92 16.31 1.75
C SER A 372 -11.43 17.78 1.78
N GLY A 373 -10.17 17.99 1.38
CA GLY A 373 -9.56 19.31 1.34
C GLY A 373 -9.23 19.90 2.72
N LYS A 374 -9.16 19.10 3.77
CA LYS A 374 -8.82 19.52 5.14
C LYS A 374 -7.76 18.61 5.74
N VAL A 375 -6.93 19.15 6.63
CA VAL A 375 -6.00 18.34 7.42
C VAL A 375 -6.76 17.69 8.56
N VAL A 376 -6.57 16.37 8.70
CA VAL A 376 -7.17 15.57 9.77
C VAL A 376 -6.07 14.87 10.56
N PRO A 377 -5.87 15.23 11.85
CA PRO A 377 -4.99 14.51 12.75
C PRO A 377 -5.55 13.15 13.12
N ILE A 378 -4.63 12.19 13.24
CA ILE A 378 -4.91 10.82 13.68
C ILE A 378 -3.94 10.47 14.82
N GLU A 379 -4.48 10.01 15.92
CA GLU A 379 -3.73 9.48 17.06
C GLU A 379 -4.04 7.98 17.21
N VAL A 380 -3.04 7.17 17.59
CA VAL A 380 -3.18 5.73 17.73
C VAL A 380 -2.85 5.32 19.17
N LYS A 381 -3.78 4.66 19.84
CA LYS A 381 -3.66 4.27 21.26
C LYS A 381 -3.88 2.77 21.43
N SER A 382 -2.90 2.08 22.00
CA SER A 382 -2.99 0.64 22.30
C SER A 382 -3.40 0.31 23.72
N GLY A 383 -3.44 1.29 24.63
CA GLY A 383 -3.70 1.11 26.05
C GLY A 383 -5.04 1.68 26.53
N LYS A 384 -5.36 1.42 27.81
CA LYS A 384 -6.60 1.89 28.47
C LYS A 384 -6.73 3.42 28.56
N GLY A 385 -5.60 4.14 28.50
CA GLY A 385 -5.55 5.61 28.58
C GLY A 385 -5.79 6.31 27.22
N TYR A 386 -6.62 5.77 26.35
CA TYR A 386 -6.83 6.24 24.97
C TYR A 386 -7.36 7.68 24.88
N LYS A 387 -8.05 8.18 25.92
CA LYS A 387 -8.51 9.58 26.02
C LYS A 387 -7.41 10.56 26.48
N SER A 388 -6.22 10.08 26.81
CA SER A 388 -5.08 10.93 27.17
C SER A 388 -4.23 11.22 25.93
N HIS A 389 -4.47 12.36 25.29
CA HIS A 389 -3.81 12.75 24.04
C HIS A 389 -3.43 14.26 24.04
N LYS A 390 -2.65 14.66 25.06
CA LYS A 390 -2.26 16.07 25.28
C LYS A 390 -1.70 16.76 24.02
N ALA A 391 -0.92 16.05 23.19
CA ALA A 391 -0.39 16.64 21.97
C ALA A 391 -1.53 16.96 20.99
N LEU A 392 -2.45 16.02 20.77
CA LEU A 392 -3.61 16.24 19.91
C LEU A 392 -4.44 17.44 20.39
N ASP A 393 -4.72 17.54 21.70
CA ASP A 393 -5.46 18.66 22.28
C ASP A 393 -4.75 20.00 22.03
N ASN A 394 -3.42 20.01 22.20
CA ASN A 394 -2.63 21.21 21.92
C ASN A 394 -2.76 21.65 20.46
N TYR A 395 -2.65 20.73 19.51
CA TYR A 395 -2.78 21.04 18.08
C TYR A 395 -4.19 21.49 17.72
N MET A 396 -5.24 20.82 18.26
CA MET A 396 -6.64 21.18 18.01
C MET A 396 -7.02 22.57 18.53
N ASN A 397 -6.28 23.11 19.48
CA ASN A 397 -6.51 24.43 20.07
C ASN A 397 -5.71 25.56 19.37
N ILE A 398 -4.87 25.25 18.39
CA ILE A 398 -4.18 26.29 17.59
C ILE A 398 -5.12 26.73 16.46
N GLU A 399 -5.68 27.91 16.56
CA GLU A 399 -6.68 28.45 15.62
C GLU A 399 -6.16 28.49 14.18
N ASP A 400 -4.91 28.88 13.97
CA ASP A 400 -4.29 29.01 12.63
C ASP A 400 -4.28 27.69 11.83
N TYR A 401 -4.46 26.53 12.48
CA TYR A 401 -4.46 25.23 11.80
C TYR A 401 -5.84 24.83 11.28
N HIS A 402 -6.90 25.51 11.71
CA HIS A 402 -8.28 25.24 11.28
C HIS A 402 -8.69 23.75 11.33
N LEU A 403 -8.21 23.04 12.36
CA LEU A 403 -8.50 21.61 12.53
C LEU A 403 -9.93 21.42 13.02
N GLU A 404 -10.81 20.92 12.17
CA GLU A 404 -12.25 20.78 12.48
C GLU A 404 -12.56 19.46 13.20
N LYS A 405 -11.83 18.40 12.92
CA LYS A 405 -12.00 17.07 13.53
C LYS A 405 -10.66 16.35 13.65
N ALA A 406 -10.61 15.37 14.54
CA ALA A 406 -9.51 14.43 14.68
C ALA A 406 -10.04 13.02 14.96
N TYR A 407 -9.27 12.02 14.62
CA TYR A 407 -9.56 10.62 14.93
C TYR A 407 -8.57 10.07 15.96
N VAL A 408 -9.09 9.29 16.91
CA VAL A 408 -8.29 8.51 17.86
C VAL A 408 -8.64 7.04 17.67
N PHE A 409 -7.71 6.26 17.11
CA PHE A 409 -7.89 4.81 16.96
C PHE A 409 -7.43 4.07 18.21
N SER A 410 -8.27 3.20 18.73
CA SER A 410 -8.00 2.43 19.94
C SER A 410 -8.70 1.06 19.92
N THR A 411 -8.59 0.31 21.02
CA THR A 411 -9.35 -0.94 21.19
C THR A 411 -10.78 -0.72 21.68
N PHE A 412 -11.18 0.52 21.93
CA PHE A 412 -12.51 0.86 22.45
C PHE A 412 -13.51 1.13 21.32
N ASN A 413 -14.79 1.06 21.66
CA ASN A 413 -15.88 1.25 20.72
C ASN A 413 -16.01 2.71 20.27
N VAL A 414 -16.86 2.98 19.28
CA VAL A 414 -17.06 4.32 18.73
C VAL A 414 -17.62 5.27 19.77
N GLU A 415 -16.99 6.42 19.91
CA GLU A 415 -17.42 7.51 20.77
C GLU A 415 -17.07 8.85 20.14
N LYS A 416 -17.84 9.90 20.40
CA LYS A 416 -17.55 11.25 19.91
C LYS A 416 -17.59 12.27 21.03
N GLU A 417 -16.50 13.00 21.21
CA GLU A 417 -16.39 14.10 22.18
C GLU A 417 -15.96 15.39 21.43
N GLY A 418 -16.92 16.28 21.24
CA GLY A 418 -16.67 17.54 20.52
C GLY A 418 -16.14 17.30 19.09
N ARG A 419 -14.90 17.75 18.83
CA ARG A 419 -14.20 17.58 17.55
C ARG A 419 -13.41 16.28 17.44
N ILE A 420 -13.31 15.49 18.51
CA ILE A 420 -12.55 14.24 18.55
C ILE A 420 -13.51 13.06 18.39
N ILE A 421 -13.18 12.17 17.48
CA ILE A 421 -13.94 10.94 17.19
C ILE A 421 -13.03 9.77 17.53
N TYR A 422 -13.43 9.00 18.55
CA TYR A 422 -12.77 7.78 18.95
C TYR A 422 -13.35 6.62 18.15
N LEU A 423 -12.48 5.81 17.56
CA LEU A 423 -12.87 4.71 16.69
C LEU A 423 -12.13 3.43 17.10
N PRO A 424 -12.80 2.27 17.00
CA PRO A 424 -12.09 1.00 17.06
C PRO A 424 -11.02 0.94 15.98
N ILE A 425 -9.84 0.46 16.33
CA ILE A 425 -8.69 0.43 15.40
C ILE A 425 -8.99 -0.36 14.11
N TYR A 426 -9.83 -1.35 14.20
CA TYR A 426 -10.27 -2.12 13.03
C TYR A 426 -11.08 -1.30 12.02
N MET A 427 -11.58 -0.11 12.38
CA MET A 427 -12.29 0.81 11.47
C MET A 427 -11.35 1.71 10.66
N SER A 428 -10.03 1.65 10.88
CA SER A 428 -9.07 2.49 10.14
C SER A 428 -9.16 2.32 8.60
N TYR A 429 -9.59 1.15 8.10
CA TYR A 429 -9.82 0.91 6.68
C TYR A 429 -10.98 1.73 6.09
N LEU A 430 -11.88 2.27 6.94
CA LEU A 430 -13.02 3.08 6.51
C LEU A 430 -12.66 4.54 6.22
N LEU A 431 -11.46 4.99 6.62
CA LEU A 431 -10.96 6.29 6.18
C LEU A 431 -10.69 6.23 4.69
N LYS A 432 -11.53 6.90 3.91
CA LYS A 432 -11.42 6.99 2.44
C LYS A 432 -11.82 8.39 1.99
N GLU A 433 -11.18 8.87 0.92
CA GLU A 433 -11.69 10.06 0.24
C GLU A 433 -13.11 9.78 -0.27
N PRO A 434 -14.07 10.69 -0.03
CA PRO A 434 -15.39 10.56 -0.62
C PRO A 434 -15.29 10.62 -2.14
N LYS A 435 -15.97 9.70 -2.82
CA LYS A 435 -16.07 9.76 -4.28
C LYS A 435 -16.88 11.00 -4.67
N ILE A 436 -16.28 11.85 -5.50
CA ILE A 436 -16.99 12.96 -6.13
C ILE A 436 -17.54 12.40 -7.45
N ASP A 437 -18.86 12.21 -7.52
CA ASP A 437 -19.50 11.58 -8.68
C ASP A 437 -19.36 12.42 -9.95
N GLN A 438 -19.45 13.76 -9.86
CA GLN A 438 -19.18 14.67 -10.96
C GLN A 438 -18.75 16.07 -10.40
N LEU A 439 -17.70 16.64 -10.95
CA LEU A 439 -17.35 18.04 -10.78
C LEU A 439 -17.49 18.71 -12.16
N ILE A 440 -18.68 19.22 -12.46
CA ILE A 440 -18.96 19.93 -13.71
C ILE A 440 -18.78 21.41 -13.44
N VAL A 441 -17.86 22.04 -14.16
CA VAL A 441 -17.72 23.50 -14.20
C VAL A 441 -18.14 23.94 -15.59
N ASP A 442 -19.31 24.55 -15.68
CA ASP A 442 -19.79 25.17 -16.91
C ASP A 442 -19.29 26.61 -16.97
N LEU A 443 -18.54 26.93 -18.02
CA LEU A 443 -18.04 28.27 -18.27
C LEU A 443 -19.02 28.93 -19.24
N ASP A 444 -19.80 29.89 -18.74
CA ASP A 444 -20.58 30.79 -19.61
C ASP A 444 -19.62 31.75 -20.33
N ILE A 445 -19.36 31.45 -21.60
CA ILE A 445 -18.58 32.33 -22.50
C ILE A 445 -19.49 33.10 -23.49
N SER A 446 -20.81 33.09 -23.27
CA SER A 446 -21.76 33.85 -24.07
C SER A 446 -21.55 35.36 -23.86
N GLY A 447 -20.90 36.00 -24.81
CA GLY A 447 -20.62 37.43 -24.77
C GLY A 447 -19.13 37.84 -24.92
N LEU A 448 -18.22 36.85 -25.14
CA LEU A 448 -16.84 37.10 -25.53
C LEU A 448 -16.71 37.26 -27.03
#